data_5db4826c4fbda9bf19d558e6214126dc
#
_entry.id   5db4826c4fbda9bf19d558e6214126dc
#
_cell.length_a   1.000
_cell.length_b   1.000
_cell.length_c   1.000
_cell.angle_alpha   90.00
_cell.angle_beta   90.00
_cell.angle_gamma   90.00
#
_symmetry.space_group_name_H-M   'P 1'
#
loop_
_entity.id
_entity.type
_entity.pdbx_description
1 polymer ?
#
loop_
_entity_poly.entity_id
_entity_poly.type
_entity_poly.pdbx_seq_one_letter_code
_entity_poly.pdbx_strand_id
1 'polypeptide(L)'
;GSEMCIRDRGSSVASAENKQITSPDGKLVVTVSDVDGRPSYSVSYDNVLFLKPSPLGMIANIGDFSSGMSLEKNVSTNKIDETYELASIKQSKVRYVANEAVFSFTQQGKTIYDVIFRISNNDVAFKYKMYPQGEALSCVIRKEATGFAFPDGTTTFLCPQSKPMGGFARTSPSYETSYTADDVAGKNGWGEGYTFPCLFRNGDNGWVLVSETGVNGGYCASRLLGHKGGVYTIGFPQEGEANGNGTVSPGIALPGETPWRTVTVGKTLAPIVETTVPFDVVKPLYQAKGEYTYGRGSWSWIIGMDGSTNYKEQLRYIDFSAAMGYQSVLVDALWDKQIGRDKIEELAKYGKDKGVALYLWYNSNGYWNDAPQTPRGIMDNAIARRKEMKWMQSIGIRGIKVDFFGGDKQMTMQLYEDILSDANEYGLLVIFHGCTLPRGWERMYPNFASSEAVLASENLHFSQGSCDHEAFNATLHPFIRNTVGS
;
A
#
# COMPACT_ATOMS: atom_id res chain seq x y z
N GLY A 1 51.78 -14.73 53.72
CA GLY A 1 50.88 -13.74 53.16
C GLY A 1 50.73 -13.99 51.68
N SER A 2 49.62 -14.49 51.23
CA SER A 2 49.27 -14.65 49.81
C SER A 2 48.38 -13.45 49.42
N GLU A 3 48.89 -12.57 48.59
CA GLU A 3 48.08 -11.54 47.93
C GLU A 3 47.30 -12.14 46.80
N MET A 4 46.01 -12.08 46.91
CA MET A 4 45.06 -12.51 45.89
C MET A 4 44.77 -11.32 44.96
N CYS A 5 45.38 -11.29 43.78
CA CYS A 5 45.07 -10.33 42.73
C CYS A 5 43.64 -10.57 42.21
N ILE A 6 42.76 -9.69 42.56
CA ILE A 6 41.45 -9.58 41.94
C ILE A 6 41.65 -8.92 40.59
N ARG A 7 41.56 -9.69 39.52
CA ARG A 7 41.43 -9.16 38.16
C ARG A 7 40.01 -8.56 38.00
N ASP A 8 39.98 -7.25 38.02
CA ASP A 8 38.82 -6.48 37.60
C ASP A 8 38.57 -6.78 36.11
N ARG A 9 37.52 -7.51 35.82
CA ARG A 9 37.00 -7.63 34.46
C ARG A 9 36.24 -6.37 34.16
N GLY A 10 36.90 -5.36 33.63
CA GLY A 10 36.27 -4.22 33.03
C GLY A 10 35.38 -4.70 31.87
N SER A 11 34.10 -4.74 32.10
CA SER A 11 33.11 -4.83 31.02
C SER A 11 33.24 -3.55 30.21
N SER A 12 33.89 -3.61 29.07
CA SER A 12 33.83 -2.54 28.08
C SER A 12 32.37 -2.46 27.61
N VAL A 13 31.66 -1.51 28.12
CA VAL A 13 30.36 -1.10 27.52
C VAL A 13 30.71 -0.58 26.14
N ALA A 14 30.39 -1.35 25.10
CA ALA A 14 30.53 -0.88 23.75
C ALA A 14 29.74 0.42 23.62
N SER A 15 30.39 1.52 23.23
CA SER A 15 29.71 2.79 23.00
C SER A 15 28.73 2.60 21.83
N ALA A 16 27.47 2.99 22.04
CA ALA A 16 26.48 2.97 20.98
C ALA A 16 26.94 3.78 19.76
N GLU A 17 26.78 3.22 18.57
CA GLU A 17 27.09 3.92 17.32
C GLU A 17 25.84 4.72 16.89
N ASN A 18 26.05 5.99 16.54
CA ASN A 18 25.03 6.87 15.95
C ASN A 18 25.51 7.35 14.59
N LYS A 19 24.70 7.15 13.58
CA LYS A 19 24.99 7.58 12.21
C LYS A 19 23.84 8.42 11.68
N GLN A 20 24.15 9.36 10.80
CA GLN A 20 23.14 10.27 10.24
C GLN A 20 23.14 10.27 8.73
N ILE A 21 21.98 10.49 8.17
CA ILE A 21 21.75 10.86 6.77
C ILE A 21 20.81 12.05 6.72
N THR A 22 21.07 12.98 5.80
CA THR A 22 20.30 14.22 5.64
C THR A 22 19.67 14.29 4.25
N SER A 23 18.59 15.07 4.15
CA SER A 23 18.03 15.47 2.85
C SER A 23 19.00 16.32 2.03
N PRO A 24 18.78 16.46 0.72
CA PRO A 24 19.59 17.34 -0.14
C PRO A 24 19.65 18.79 0.35
N ASP A 25 18.58 19.33 0.92
CA ASP A 25 18.53 20.67 1.51
C ASP A 25 19.05 20.77 2.96
N GLY A 26 19.39 19.61 3.57
CA GLY A 26 19.93 19.51 4.93
C GLY A 26 18.93 19.66 6.07
N LYS A 27 17.63 19.84 5.79
CA LYS A 27 16.62 20.11 6.83
C LYS A 27 16.07 18.84 7.47
N LEU A 28 15.87 17.79 6.67
CA LEU A 28 15.39 16.49 7.15
C LEU A 28 16.60 15.63 7.53
N VAL A 29 16.64 15.16 8.76
CA VAL A 29 17.76 14.38 9.31
C VAL A 29 17.22 13.09 9.91
N VAL A 30 17.78 11.96 9.49
CA VAL A 30 17.55 10.65 10.10
C VAL A 30 18.81 10.24 10.85
N THR A 31 18.64 9.88 12.11
CA THR A 31 19.72 9.32 12.96
C THR A 31 19.42 7.85 13.21
N VAL A 32 20.35 6.98 12.87
CA VAL A 32 20.27 5.53 13.07
C VAL A 32 21.23 5.12 14.19
N SER A 33 20.81 4.22 15.07
CA SER A 33 21.50 3.88 16.30
C SER A 33 21.28 2.41 16.70
N ASP A 34 22.21 1.89 17.52
CA ASP A 34 22.16 0.53 18.12
C ASP A 34 22.25 0.56 19.66
N VAL A 35 21.73 1.58 20.30
CA VAL A 35 21.79 1.72 21.77
C VAL A 35 21.27 0.43 22.44
N ASP A 36 22.07 -0.10 23.39
CA ASP A 36 21.81 -1.35 24.11
C ASP A 36 21.55 -2.56 23.17
N GLY A 37 22.18 -2.57 22.00
CA GLY A 37 22.01 -3.63 21.00
C GLY A 37 20.63 -3.62 20.34
N ARG A 38 19.90 -2.50 20.41
CA ARG A 38 18.55 -2.34 19.81
C ARG A 38 18.61 -1.35 18.65
N PRO A 39 18.47 -1.83 17.41
CA PRO A 39 18.37 -0.95 16.26
C PRO A 39 17.23 0.05 16.39
N SER A 40 17.50 1.30 16.10
CA SER A 40 16.50 2.37 16.13
C SER A 40 16.83 3.48 15.15
N TYR A 41 15.85 4.32 14.85
CA TYR A 41 16.01 5.53 14.08
C TYR A 41 15.17 6.66 14.67
N SER A 42 15.57 7.90 14.41
CA SER A 42 14.77 9.09 14.73
C SER A 42 14.73 10.02 13.54
N VAL A 43 13.73 10.87 13.47
CA VAL A 43 13.52 11.83 12.39
C VAL A 43 13.35 13.21 12.94
N SER A 44 14.18 14.15 12.51
CA SER A 44 14.03 15.57 12.77
C SER A 44 13.95 16.38 11.48
N TYR A 45 13.18 17.45 11.49
CA TYR A 45 13.04 18.37 10.39
C TYR A 45 13.21 19.79 10.90
N ASP A 46 14.17 20.52 10.32
CA ASP A 46 14.51 21.89 10.70
C ASP A 46 14.78 22.02 12.23
N ASN A 47 15.54 21.04 12.76
CA ASN A 47 15.89 20.88 14.19
C ASN A 47 14.71 20.55 15.13
N VAL A 48 13.52 20.27 14.61
CA VAL A 48 12.37 19.82 15.41
C VAL A 48 12.25 18.30 15.28
N LEU A 49 12.07 17.61 16.41
CA LEU A 49 11.90 16.16 16.45
C LEU A 49 10.46 15.79 16.05
N PHE A 50 10.31 15.00 14.98
CA PHE A 50 9.03 14.48 14.50
C PHE A 50 8.82 13.00 14.84
N LEU A 51 9.90 12.21 14.86
CA LEU A 51 9.89 10.86 15.43
C LEU A 51 11.02 10.74 16.45
N LYS A 52 10.66 10.39 17.68
CA LYS A 52 11.60 9.99 18.73
C LYS A 52 12.31 8.69 18.33
N PRO A 53 13.37 8.24 19.01
CA PRO A 53 13.98 6.95 18.75
C PRO A 53 12.90 5.85 18.63
N SER A 54 12.79 5.31 17.44
CA SER A 54 11.76 4.36 17.00
C SER A 54 12.42 3.04 16.65
N PRO A 55 11.88 1.89 17.06
CA PRO A 55 12.55 0.60 16.86
C PRO A 55 12.65 0.23 15.39
N LEU A 56 13.72 -0.51 15.08
CA LEU A 56 13.96 -1.26 13.85
C LEU A 56 14.21 -2.73 14.20
N GLY A 57 14.02 -3.62 13.24
CA GLY A 57 14.35 -5.02 13.39
C GLY A 57 13.36 -5.98 12.77
N MET A 58 13.77 -7.23 12.70
CA MET A 58 13.01 -8.34 12.12
C MET A 58 13.03 -9.54 13.05
N ILE A 59 11.89 -10.21 13.20
CA ILE A 59 11.79 -11.53 13.84
C ILE A 59 11.32 -12.51 12.79
N ALA A 60 12.15 -13.50 12.51
CA ALA A 60 11.90 -14.51 11.50
C ALA A 60 12.00 -15.92 12.10
N ASN A 61 11.64 -16.94 11.32
CA ASN A 61 11.83 -18.32 11.72
C ASN A 61 13.30 -18.72 11.87
N ILE A 62 14.23 -17.91 11.36
CA ILE A 62 15.69 -18.12 11.43
C ILE A 62 16.39 -17.30 12.52
N GLY A 63 15.67 -16.47 13.28
CA GLY A 63 16.22 -15.71 14.40
C GLY A 63 15.41 -14.49 14.78
N ASP A 64 15.73 -13.95 15.97
CA ASP A 64 15.28 -12.64 16.43
C ASP A 64 16.40 -11.61 16.20
N PHE A 65 16.14 -10.68 15.29
CA PHE A 65 17.06 -9.64 14.87
C PHE A 65 16.57 -8.25 15.26
N SER A 66 15.81 -8.16 16.34
CA SER A 66 15.35 -6.90 16.94
C SER A 66 16.19 -6.47 18.14
N SER A 67 17.08 -7.35 18.61
CA SER A 67 17.97 -7.08 19.76
C SER A 67 19.28 -7.86 19.62
N GLY A 68 20.30 -7.48 20.42
CA GLY A 68 21.63 -8.06 20.32
C GLY A 68 22.33 -7.73 18.99
N MET A 69 21.94 -6.61 18.38
CA MET A 69 22.44 -6.13 17.08
C MET A 69 23.50 -5.07 17.27
N SER A 70 24.39 -4.95 16.31
CA SER A 70 25.40 -3.90 16.25
C SER A 70 25.38 -3.22 14.89
N LEU A 71 25.42 -1.90 14.89
CA LEU A 71 25.52 -1.08 13.69
C LEU A 71 26.98 -1.05 13.20
N GLU A 72 27.20 -1.39 11.94
CA GLU A 72 28.55 -1.33 11.36
C GLU A 72 29.05 0.11 11.23
N LYS A 73 30.36 0.30 11.37
CA LYS A 73 31.00 1.63 11.31
C LYS A 73 30.92 2.26 9.93
N ASN A 74 31.04 1.45 8.90
CA ASN A 74 31.04 1.93 7.51
C ASN A 74 29.60 2.03 7.00
N VAL A 75 29.25 3.22 6.50
CA VAL A 75 27.97 3.49 5.85
C VAL A 75 28.22 3.79 4.39
N SER A 76 27.60 3.03 3.51
CA SER A 76 27.62 3.33 2.07
C SER A 76 26.61 4.43 1.78
N THR A 77 27.02 5.44 1.01
CA THR A 77 26.16 6.56 0.63
C THR A 77 26.15 6.77 -0.88
N ASN A 78 25.02 7.22 -1.39
CA ASN A 78 24.83 7.53 -2.80
C ASN A 78 23.87 8.73 -2.95
N LYS A 79 23.96 9.42 -4.10
CA LYS A 79 22.99 10.45 -4.51
C LYS A 79 22.10 9.91 -5.61
N ILE A 80 20.83 10.18 -5.50
CA ILE A 80 19.81 9.83 -6.50
C ILE A 80 19.33 11.11 -7.15
N ASP A 81 19.31 11.12 -8.47
CA ASP A 81 18.71 12.18 -9.29
C ASP A 81 18.08 11.49 -10.51
N GLU A 82 16.77 11.33 -10.46
CA GLU A 82 16.01 10.54 -11.43
C GLU A 82 14.78 11.33 -11.89
N THR A 83 14.48 11.24 -13.19
CA THR A 83 13.25 11.79 -13.75
C THR A 83 12.41 10.69 -14.34
N TYR A 84 11.10 10.74 -14.11
CA TYR A 84 10.13 9.83 -14.72
C TYR A 84 8.82 10.55 -15.03
N GLU A 85 8.01 9.95 -15.88
CA GLU A 85 6.69 10.47 -16.28
C GLU A 85 5.62 9.39 -16.00
N LEU A 86 4.50 9.82 -15.41
CA LEU A 86 3.31 9.01 -15.15
C LEU A 86 2.05 9.86 -15.39
N ALA A 87 1.16 9.37 -16.27
CA ALA A 87 -0.08 10.08 -16.60
C ALA A 87 -1.15 10.00 -15.49
N SER A 88 -1.06 9.00 -14.60
CA SER A 88 -2.10 8.62 -13.64
C SER A 88 -1.87 9.11 -12.21
N ILE A 89 -0.87 9.97 -11.98
CA ILE A 89 -0.58 10.52 -10.65
C ILE A 89 -0.72 12.05 -10.63
N LYS A 90 -0.70 12.63 -9.43
CA LYS A 90 -0.88 14.08 -9.19
C LYS A 90 0.11 14.99 -9.93
N GLN A 91 1.25 14.47 -10.32
CA GLN A 91 2.29 15.19 -11.04
C GLN A 91 2.81 14.32 -12.21
N SER A 92 2.54 14.73 -13.45
CA SER A 92 2.82 13.91 -14.63
C SER A 92 4.32 13.75 -14.93
N LYS A 93 5.14 14.71 -14.51
CA LYS A 93 6.60 14.68 -14.67
C LYS A 93 7.27 14.96 -13.33
N VAL A 94 8.02 13.99 -12.84
CA VAL A 94 8.65 14.02 -11.52
C VAL A 94 10.16 13.97 -11.67
N ARG A 95 10.87 14.87 -10.97
CA ARG A 95 12.30 14.74 -10.70
C ARG A 95 12.50 14.37 -9.25
N TYR A 96 12.97 13.17 -8.99
CA TYR A 96 13.27 12.66 -7.66
C TYR A 96 14.74 12.85 -7.33
N VAL A 97 15.01 13.66 -6.30
CA VAL A 97 16.36 13.91 -5.79
C VAL A 97 16.42 13.51 -4.32
N ALA A 98 17.33 12.59 -4.00
CA ALA A 98 17.47 12.06 -2.66
C ALA A 98 18.91 11.69 -2.33
N ASN A 99 19.26 11.66 -1.05
CA ASN A 99 20.45 10.99 -0.55
C ASN A 99 20.06 9.57 -0.10
N GLU A 100 20.88 8.58 -0.45
CA GLU A 100 20.72 7.20 -0.02
C GLU A 100 21.85 6.84 0.94
N ALA A 101 21.54 6.09 2.00
CA ALA A 101 22.51 5.48 2.89
C ALA A 101 22.10 4.05 3.23
N VAL A 102 23.10 3.17 3.31
CA VAL A 102 22.95 1.75 3.67
C VAL A 102 23.58 1.53 5.04
N PHE A 103 22.76 1.15 6.01
CA PHE A 103 23.17 0.86 7.38
C PHE A 103 23.12 -0.64 7.61
N SER A 104 24.29 -1.27 7.74
CA SER A 104 24.41 -2.70 7.97
C SER A 104 24.36 -3.02 9.45
N PHE A 105 23.54 -4.00 9.82
CA PHE A 105 23.41 -4.51 11.17
C PHE A 105 23.90 -5.94 11.26
N THR A 106 24.75 -6.18 12.26
CA THR A 106 25.34 -7.49 12.54
C THR A 106 24.83 -8.06 13.86
N GLN A 107 24.82 -9.39 13.95
CA GLN A 107 24.62 -10.12 15.19
C GLN A 107 25.68 -11.22 15.29
N GLN A 108 26.42 -11.26 16.41
CA GLN A 108 27.53 -12.19 16.60
C GLN A 108 28.57 -12.14 15.45
N GLY A 109 28.86 -10.92 14.95
CA GLY A 109 29.83 -10.68 13.90
C GLY A 109 29.41 -11.08 12.48
N LYS A 110 28.14 -11.43 12.26
CA LYS A 110 27.57 -11.73 10.94
C LYS A 110 26.59 -10.65 10.52
N THR A 111 26.66 -10.21 9.28
CA THR A 111 25.68 -9.29 8.71
C THR A 111 24.34 -10.00 8.58
N ILE A 112 23.32 -9.44 9.21
CA ILE A 112 21.95 -9.98 9.21
C ILE A 112 21.09 -9.28 8.15
N TYR A 113 21.08 -7.95 8.22
CA TYR A 113 20.34 -7.13 7.26
C TYR A 113 20.98 -5.75 7.09
N ASP A 114 20.70 -5.15 5.97
CA ASP A 114 20.85 -3.72 5.74
C ASP A 114 19.50 -3.03 5.94
N VAL A 115 19.54 -1.81 6.47
CA VAL A 115 18.44 -0.86 6.36
C VAL A 115 18.85 0.22 5.36
N ILE A 116 18.16 0.27 4.25
CA ILE A 116 18.43 1.20 3.15
C ILE A 116 17.51 2.39 3.31
N PHE A 117 18.07 3.57 3.57
CA PHE A 117 17.34 4.83 3.67
C PHE A 117 17.53 5.66 2.41
N ARG A 118 16.45 6.27 1.93
CA ARG A 118 16.42 7.33 0.91
C ARG A 118 15.72 8.54 1.48
N ILE A 119 16.40 9.67 1.49
CA ILE A 119 15.91 10.90 2.10
C ILE A 119 15.85 11.99 1.02
N SER A 120 14.63 12.39 0.66
CA SER A 120 14.37 13.62 -0.12
C SER A 120 14.07 14.79 0.83
N ASN A 121 13.71 15.95 0.31
CA ASN A 121 13.60 17.14 1.17
C ASN A 121 12.51 17.04 2.25
N ASN A 122 11.44 16.27 2.00
CA ASN A 122 10.36 16.07 2.96
C ASN A 122 10.06 14.59 3.26
N ASP A 123 10.72 13.65 2.57
CA ASP A 123 10.37 12.25 2.65
C ASP A 123 11.54 11.40 3.13
N VAL A 124 11.23 10.48 4.03
CA VAL A 124 12.06 9.36 4.43
C VAL A 124 11.44 8.10 3.88
N ALA A 125 12.16 7.35 3.07
CA ALA A 125 11.78 6.00 2.69
C ALA A 125 12.86 5.03 3.14
N PHE A 126 12.47 3.89 3.71
CA PHE A 126 13.43 2.87 4.09
C PHE A 126 12.87 1.46 3.93
N LYS A 127 13.77 0.50 3.70
CA LYS A 127 13.46 -0.92 3.59
C LYS A 127 14.59 -1.75 4.16
N TYR A 128 14.30 -3.01 4.44
CA TYR A 128 15.29 -4.00 4.84
C TYR A 128 15.71 -4.84 3.66
N LYS A 129 17.00 -5.19 3.62
CA LYS A 129 17.55 -6.25 2.79
C LYS A 129 18.12 -7.30 3.71
N MET A 130 17.46 -8.46 3.78
CA MET A 130 17.84 -9.59 4.63
C MET A 130 18.86 -10.47 3.90
N TYR A 131 19.85 -10.96 4.61
CA TYR A 131 20.91 -11.83 4.08
C TYR A 131 20.74 -13.29 4.56
N PRO A 132 21.26 -14.27 3.80
CA PRO A 132 21.29 -15.67 4.21
C PRO A 132 21.97 -15.85 5.56
N GLN A 133 21.43 -16.75 6.41
CA GLN A 133 21.98 -17.09 7.70
C GLN A 133 22.30 -18.58 7.74
N GLY A 134 23.61 -18.92 7.83
CA GLY A 134 24.07 -20.30 7.70
C GLY A 134 23.69 -20.87 6.32
N GLU A 135 22.98 -21.99 6.32
CA GLU A 135 22.50 -22.65 5.10
C GLU A 135 21.09 -22.18 4.68
N ALA A 136 20.45 -21.30 5.47
CA ALA A 136 19.10 -20.82 5.17
C ALA A 136 19.11 -19.82 4.01
N LEU A 137 18.50 -20.20 2.89
CA LEU A 137 18.32 -19.39 1.67
C LEU A 137 16.92 -18.82 1.54
N SER A 138 16.11 -18.95 2.58
CA SER A 138 14.76 -18.39 2.68
C SER A 138 14.38 -18.19 4.14
N CYS A 139 13.43 -17.28 4.39
CA CYS A 139 12.85 -17.13 5.72
C CYS A 139 11.39 -16.76 5.65
N VAL A 140 10.70 -16.99 6.77
CA VAL A 140 9.35 -16.50 7.03
C VAL A 140 9.46 -15.42 8.10
N ILE A 141 9.07 -14.20 7.76
CA ILE A 141 9.10 -13.07 8.67
C ILE A 141 7.83 -13.10 9.52
N ARG A 142 8.00 -13.30 10.82
CA ARG A 142 6.89 -13.41 11.77
C ARG A 142 6.44 -12.06 12.31
N LYS A 143 7.39 -11.12 12.41
CA LYS A 143 7.15 -9.77 12.89
C LYS A 143 8.21 -8.81 12.36
N GLU A 144 7.77 -7.65 11.95
CA GLU A 144 8.64 -6.49 11.73
C GLU A 144 8.57 -5.60 12.98
N ALA A 145 9.71 -5.35 13.61
CA ALA A 145 9.78 -4.56 14.83
C ALA A 145 9.74 -3.04 14.57
N THR A 146 9.73 -2.65 13.29
CA THR A 146 9.65 -1.23 12.88
C THR A 146 8.51 -0.52 13.58
N GLY A 147 8.83 0.59 14.21
CA GLY A 147 7.87 1.41 14.91
C GLY A 147 8.02 2.90 14.59
N PHE A 148 7.06 3.66 15.10
CA PHE A 148 6.94 5.11 14.94
C PHE A 148 6.57 5.71 16.29
N ALA A 149 7.57 6.32 16.96
CA ALA A 149 7.42 6.91 18.28
C ALA A 149 7.26 8.43 18.15
N PHE A 150 6.05 8.91 18.29
CA PHE A 150 5.76 10.33 18.15
C PHE A 150 6.05 11.12 19.43
N PRO A 151 6.37 12.43 19.35
CA PRO A 151 6.43 13.32 20.48
C PRO A 151 5.11 13.37 21.26
N ASP A 152 5.18 13.66 22.54
CA ASP A 152 4.00 13.82 23.41
C ASP A 152 3.11 14.96 22.88
N GLY A 153 1.80 14.80 22.99
CA GLY A 153 0.82 15.75 22.46
C GLY A 153 0.54 15.63 20.96
N THR A 154 1.16 14.65 20.26
CA THR A 154 0.81 14.35 18.88
C THR A 154 -0.63 13.85 18.78
N THR A 155 -1.40 14.39 17.84
CA THR A 155 -2.76 13.94 17.52
C THR A 155 -2.81 13.19 16.18
N THR A 156 -3.90 12.49 15.94
CA THR A 156 -4.00 11.51 14.88
C THR A 156 -5.22 11.71 13.99
N PHE A 157 -5.07 11.36 12.71
CA PHE A 157 -6.11 11.34 11.68
C PHE A 157 -6.05 9.96 11.03
N LEU A 158 -6.74 8.99 11.61
CA LEU A 158 -6.57 7.57 11.31
C LEU A 158 -7.88 6.92 10.86
N CYS A 159 -7.75 5.91 9.99
CA CYS A 159 -8.84 5.05 9.57
C CYS A 159 -8.66 3.66 10.21
N PRO A 160 -9.57 3.22 11.10
CA PRO A 160 -9.46 1.92 11.73
C PRO A 160 -9.58 0.77 10.71
N GLN A 161 -8.75 -0.25 10.84
CA GLN A 161 -8.82 -1.47 10.05
C GLN A 161 -10.09 -2.25 10.43
N SER A 162 -10.92 -2.58 9.45
CA SER A 162 -12.08 -3.44 9.67
C SER A 162 -11.68 -4.88 10.03
N LYS A 163 -12.56 -5.57 10.78
CA LYS A 163 -12.34 -6.98 11.09
C LYS A 163 -12.43 -7.82 9.83
N PRO A 164 -11.62 -8.90 9.73
CA PRO A 164 -11.66 -9.80 8.59
C PRO A 164 -13.03 -10.51 8.51
N MET A 165 -13.45 -10.77 7.30
CA MET A 165 -14.72 -11.44 6.98
C MET A 165 -15.95 -10.72 7.57
N GLY A 166 -15.86 -9.42 7.81
CA GLY A 166 -16.97 -8.57 8.21
C GLY A 166 -17.65 -7.89 7.01
N GLY A 167 -18.60 -6.99 7.32
CA GLY A 167 -19.28 -6.17 6.32
C GLY A 167 -20.19 -6.93 5.38
N PHE A 168 -20.52 -6.29 4.25
CA PHE A 168 -21.34 -6.89 3.21
C PHE A 168 -20.73 -8.21 2.74
N ALA A 169 -21.54 -9.28 2.76
CA ALA A 169 -21.19 -10.59 2.20
C ALA A 169 -19.77 -11.08 2.56
N ARG A 170 -19.27 -10.73 3.74
CA ARG A 170 -17.94 -11.08 4.25
C ARG A 170 -16.77 -10.60 3.37
N THR A 171 -16.91 -9.43 2.76
CA THR A 171 -15.92 -8.88 1.83
C THR A 171 -14.81 -8.04 2.49
N SER A 172 -14.94 -7.70 3.78
CA SER A 172 -13.91 -6.94 4.51
C SER A 172 -12.64 -7.78 4.81
N PRO A 173 -11.48 -7.13 4.95
CA PRO A 173 -11.24 -5.69 4.93
C PRO A 173 -11.14 -5.12 3.51
N SER A 174 -11.58 -3.88 3.31
CA SER A 174 -11.60 -3.20 2.02
C SER A 174 -11.21 -1.71 2.11
N TYR A 175 -10.77 -1.25 3.29
CA TYR A 175 -10.37 0.13 3.60
C TYR A 175 -11.51 1.16 3.53
N GLU A 176 -12.75 0.72 3.39
CA GLU A 176 -13.96 1.55 3.25
C GLU A 176 -14.53 1.93 4.62
N THR A 177 -13.78 2.72 5.37
CA THR A 177 -14.10 3.11 6.75
C THR A 177 -13.87 4.60 6.95
N SER A 178 -14.65 5.21 7.85
CA SER A 178 -14.50 6.62 8.20
C SER A 178 -13.21 6.89 8.97
N TYR A 179 -12.61 8.05 8.69
CA TYR A 179 -11.50 8.58 9.46
C TYR A 179 -11.98 9.19 10.78
N THR A 180 -11.13 9.12 11.79
CA THR A 180 -11.19 10.03 12.95
C THR A 180 -10.27 11.22 12.71
N ALA A 181 -10.51 12.33 13.38
CA ALA A 181 -9.71 13.55 13.21
C ALA A 181 -9.32 14.13 14.56
N ASP A 182 -8.06 14.52 14.66
CA ASP A 182 -7.48 15.22 15.82
C ASP A 182 -7.64 14.45 17.13
N ASP A 183 -7.64 13.13 17.06
CA ASP A 183 -7.74 12.24 18.22
C ASP A 183 -6.40 12.14 18.96
N VAL A 184 -6.48 11.85 20.25
CA VAL A 184 -5.28 11.61 21.08
C VAL A 184 -4.56 10.35 20.58
N ALA A 185 -3.24 10.43 20.49
CA ALA A 185 -2.42 9.26 20.16
C ALA A 185 -2.66 8.11 21.16
N GLY A 186 -2.78 6.90 20.64
CA GLY A 186 -3.08 5.71 21.44
C GLY A 186 -4.56 5.40 21.63
N LYS A 187 -5.47 6.27 21.20
CA LYS A 187 -6.90 5.94 21.17
C LYS A 187 -7.13 4.88 20.08
N ASN A 188 -7.55 3.72 20.49
CA ASN A 188 -7.81 2.62 19.55
C ASN A 188 -9.15 2.83 18.84
N GLY A 189 -9.14 2.55 17.53
CA GLY A 189 -10.35 2.36 16.75
C GLY A 189 -11.01 1.00 17.03
N TRP A 190 -11.99 0.66 16.25
CA TRP A 190 -12.52 -0.70 16.19
C TRP A 190 -11.72 -1.51 15.15
N GLY A 191 -11.49 -2.79 15.43
CA GLY A 191 -10.60 -3.63 14.64
C GLY A 191 -9.19 -3.73 15.26
N GLU A 192 -8.23 -4.19 14.48
CA GLU A 192 -6.86 -4.42 14.94
C GLU A 192 -5.85 -3.55 14.21
N GLY A 193 -5.83 -2.27 14.55
CA GLY A 193 -4.92 -1.29 13.97
C GLY A 193 -5.59 -0.35 12.97
N TYR A 194 -4.76 0.27 12.15
CA TYR A 194 -5.16 1.35 11.24
C TYR A 194 -4.65 1.11 9.84
N THR A 195 -5.47 1.39 8.84
CA THR A 195 -5.08 1.31 7.42
C THR A 195 -4.12 2.44 7.06
N PHE A 196 -3.13 2.14 6.22
CA PHE A 196 -2.33 3.19 5.60
C PHE A 196 -3.14 3.98 4.55
N PRO A 197 -2.74 5.24 4.26
CA PRO A 197 -1.78 6.07 4.99
C PRO A 197 -2.33 6.57 6.32
N CYS A 198 -1.43 6.88 7.25
CA CYS A 198 -1.75 7.37 8.59
C CYS A 198 -1.18 8.77 8.78
N LEU A 199 -2.03 9.76 9.06
CA LEU A 199 -1.63 11.15 9.26
C LEU A 199 -1.60 11.50 10.74
N PHE A 200 -0.57 12.26 11.14
CA PHE A 200 -0.32 12.73 12.51
C PHE A 200 -0.02 14.23 12.51
N ARG A 201 -0.40 14.92 13.58
CA ARG A 201 -0.07 16.30 13.81
C ARG A 201 0.76 16.45 15.09
N ASN A 202 1.98 16.95 14.97
CA ASN A 202 2.86 17.27 16.09
C ASN A 202 2.60 18.71 16.58
N GLY A 203 1.43 18.95 17.18
CA GLY A 203 1.00 20.27 17.61
C GLY A 203 1.15 21.33 16.52
N ASP A 204 1.77 22.46 16.88
CA ASP A 204 2.06 23.55 15.94
C ASP A 204 3.36 23.36 15.14
N ASN A 205 4.12 22.29 15.42
CA ASN A 205 5.38 22.00 14.72
C ASN A 205 5.17 21.51 13.27
N GLY A 206 4.07 20.78 13.02
CA GLY A 206 3.75 20.30 11.70
C GLY A 206 3.12 18.91 11.65
N TRP A 207 3.29 18.23 10.51
CA TRP A 207 2.56 17.05 10.12
C TRP A 207 3.49 15.90 9.72
N VAL A 208 3.05 14.68 9.97
CA VAL A 208 3.74 13.45 9.55
C VAL A 208 2.73 12.51 8.90
N LEU A 209 3.03 12.05 7.69
CA LEU A 209 2.28 10.99 7.03
C LEU A 209 3.13 9.71 7.03
N VAL A 210 2.59 8.63 7.57
CA VAL A 210 3.23 7.31 7.57
C VAL A 210 2.49 6.39 6.62
N SER A 211 3.23 5.71 5.74
CA SER A 211 2.67 4.74 4.80
C SER A 211 3.70 3.68 4.39
N GLU A 212 3.36 2.89 3.39
CA GLU A 212 4.25 1.94 2.72
C GLU A 212 4.06 1.99 1.21
N THR A 213 5.07 1.53 0.47
CA THR A 213 4.99 1.39 -0.98
C THR A 213 5.88 0.27 -1.49
N GLY A 214 5.66 -0.18 -2.73
CA GLY A 214 6.45 -1.26 -3.33
C GLY A 214 6.03 -2.66 -2.90
N VAL A 215 4.81 -2.83 -2.42
CA VAL A 215 4.25 -4.17 -2.12
C VAL A 215 3.83 -4.85 -3.42
N ASN A 216 4.26 -6.08 -3.60
CA ASN A 216 3.88 -6.97 -4.69
C ASN A 216 3.69 -8.40 -4.17
N GLY A 217 3.56 -9.39 -5.04
CA GLY A 217 3.41 -10.80 -4.67
C GLY A 217 4.54 -11.40 -3.84
N GLY A 218 5.69 -10.73 -3.75
CA GLY A 218 6.83 -11.16 -2.94
C GLY A 218 6.70 -10.89 -1.43
N TYR A 219 5.65 -10.14 -1.00
CA TYR A 219 5.45 -9.77 0.40
C TYR A 219 3.96 -9.56 0.72
N CYS A 220 3.60 -9.45 1.99
CA CYS A 220 2.26 -9.01 2.38
C CYS A 220 2.17 -7.48 2.45
N ALA A 221 0.97 -6.94 2.31
CA ALA A 221 0.73 -5.57 2.72
C ALA A 221 0.63 -5.48 4.23
N SER A 222 0.90 -4.30 4.79
CA SER A 222 0.89 -4.08 6.23
C SER A 222 -0.07 -2.96 6.63
N ARG A 223 -0.26 -2.81 7.92
CA ARG A 223 -1.03 -1.77 8.58
C ARG A 223 -0.27 -1.23 9.78
N LEU A 224 -0.76 -0.15 10.37
CA LEU A 224 -0.23 0.38 11.61
C LEU A 224 -0.98 -0.26 12.79
N LEU A 225 -0.23 -0.92 13.69
CA LEU A 225 -0.81 -1.44 14.94
C LEU A 225 -0.94 -0.33 15.96
N GLY A 226 -1.82 -0.54 16.94
CA GLY A 226 -2.10 0.40 18.01
C GLY A 226 -0.87 0.74 18.86
N HIS A 227 -0.97 1.85 19.50
CA HIS A 227 0.06 2.50 20.31
C HIS A 227 0.32 1.74 21.62
N LYS A 228 1.40 0.99 21.67
CA LYS A 228 1.87 0.32 22.89
C LYS A 228 3.16 0.96 23.40
N GLY A 229 3.17 1.39 24.67
CA GLY A 229 4.37 2.00 25.26
C GLY A 229 4.87 3.27 24.54
N GLY A 230 3.98 4.04 23.94
CA GLY A 230 4.34 5.26 23.20
C GLY A 230 4.72 5.04 21.74
N VAL A 231 4.56 3.83 21.18
CA VAL A 231 5.02 3.48 19.84
C VAL A 231 3.91 2.80 19.04
N TYR A 232 3.65 3.31 17.83
CA TYR A 232 2.91 2.58 16.79
C TYR A 232 3.88 1.65 16.05
N THR A 233 3.45 0.44 15.70
CA THR A 233 4.31 -0.54 15.02
C THR A 233 3.69 -1.06 13.74
N ILE A 234 4.51 -1.61 12.85
CA ILE A 234 4.03 -2.34 11.67
C ILE A 234 3.29 -3.59 12.12
N GLY A 235 2.12 -3.82 11.54
CA GLY A 235 1.30 -5.02 11.71
C GLY A 235 1.10 -5.77 10.41
N PHE A 236 1.17 -7.09 10.48
CA PHE A 236 0.88 -7.99 9.36
C PHE A 236 -0.63 -8.28 9.28
N PRO A 237 -1.10 -8.90 8.18
CA PRO A 237 -2.51 -9.25 8.01
C PRO A 237 -3.09 -10.07 9.18
N GLN A 238 -4.41 -10.07 9.30
CA GLN A 238 -5.13 -10.83 10.31
C GLN A 238 -5.37 -12.27 9.83
N GLU A 239 -5.33 -13.25 10.77
CA GLU A 239 -5.51 -14.67 10.45
C GLU A 239 -6.82 -14.97 9.69
N GLY A 240 -7.90 -14.27 10.04
CA GLY A 240 -9.21 -14.44 9.40
C GLY A 240 -9.33 -13.89 7.98
N GLU A 241 -8.40 -13.06 7.51
CA GLU A 241 -8.44 -12.53 6.14
C GLU A 241 -8.46 -13.65 5.09
N ALA A 242 -9.07 -13.40 3.95
CA ALA A 242 -9.28 -14.38 2.88
C ALA A 242 -9.93 -15.69 3.39
N ASN A 243 -10.92 -15.57 4.28
CA ASN A 243 -11.62 -16.70 4.91
C ASN A 243 -10.67 -17.72 5.58
N GLY A 244 -9.58 -17.21 6.18
CA GLY A 244 -8.55 -18.02 6.85
C GLY A 244 -7.53 -18.68 5.90
N ASN A 245 -7.62 -18.46 4.60
CA ASN A 245 -6.67 -19.01 3.64
C ASN A 245 -5.34 -18.24 3.64
N GLY A 246 -4.25 -18.95 3.43
CA GLY A 246 -2.90 -18.39 3.39
C GLY A 246 -2.36 -17.98 4.77
N THR A 247 -1.07 -17.74 4.82
CA THR A 247 -0.37 -17.28 6.03
C THR A 247 -0.34 -15.74 6.13
N VAL A 248 -0.34 -15.24 7.35
CA VAL A 248 -0.16 -13.81 7.65
C VAL A 248 1.31 -13.39 7.61
N SER A 249 2.22 -14.34 7.74
CA SER A 249 3.66 -14.09 7.76
C SER A 249 4.23 -14.24 6.36
N PRO A 250 4.82 -13.19 5.79
CA PRO A 250 5.40 -13.28 4.45
C PRO A 250 6.64 -14.16 4.43
N GLY A 251 6.78 -14.94 3.37
CA GLY A 251 7.98 -15.71 3.06
C GLY A 251 8.81 -15.04 1.96
N ILE A 252 10.11 -14.97 2.14
CA ILE A 252 11.04 -14.40 1.18
C ILE A 252 12.24 -15.31 0.91
N ALA A 253 12.73 -15.30 -0.31
CA ALA A 253 14.06 -15.86 -0.63
C ALA A 253 15.15 -14.93 -0.08
N LEU A 254 16.32 -15.47 0.24
CA LEU A 254 17.45 -14.72 0.76
C LEU A 254 18.64 -14.73 -0.23
N PRO A 255 19.30 -13.59 -0.49
CA PRO A 255 18.98 -12.27 0.03
C PRO A 255 17.64 -11.75 -0.52
N GLY A 256 16.86 -11.09 0.34
CA GLY A 256 15.53 -10.59 -0.02
C GLY A 256 15.21 -9.26 0.63
N GLU A 257 14.29 -8.54 0.04
CA GLU A 257 13.94 -7.18 0.46
C GLU A 257 12.48 -7.08 0.92
N THR A 258 12.23 -6.18 1.87
CA THR A 258 10.87 -5.79 2.26
C THR A 258 10.34 -4.67 1.37
N PRO A 259 9.03 -4.39 1.39
CA PRO A 259 8.50 -3.13 0.89
C PRO A 259 9.14 -1.92 1.60
N TRP A 260 9.00 -0.75 1.00
CA TRP A 260 9.41 0.51 1.58
C TRP A 260 8.43 0.99 2.64
N ARG A 261 8.94 1.45 3.78
CA ARG A 261 8.22 2.25 4.77
C ARG A 261 8.48 3.71 4.46
N THR A 262 7.44 4.55 4.48
CA THR A 262 7.55 5.96 4.13
C THR A 262 7.08 6.86 5.25
N VAL A 263 7.81 7.96 5.46
CA VAL A 263 7.49 9.01 6.43
C VAL A 263 7.65 10.34 5.71
N THR A 264 6.56 11.06 5.48
CA THR A 264 6.57 12.40 4.91
C THR A 264 6.38 13.42 6.01
N VAL A 265 7.23 14.45 6.05
CA VAL A 265 7.22 15.48 7.11
C VAL A 265 7.03 16.85 6.49
N GLY A 266 6.17 17.66 7.09
CA GLY A 266 5.96 19.04 6.67
C GLY A 266 5.55 19.96 7.81
N LYS A 267 6.01 21.22 7.80
CA LYS A 267 5.49 22.27 8.69
C LYS A 267 4.04 22.62 8.41
N THR A 268 3.61 22.38 7.18
CA THR A 268 2.24 22.55 6.70
C THR A 268 1.77 21.26 6.02
N LEU A 269 0.53 21.20 5.59
CA LEU A 269 -0.01 20.07 4.83
C LEU A 269 0.45 20.04 3.36
N ALA A 270 1.07 21.11 2.83
CA ALA A 270 1.51 21.14 1.44
C ALA A 270 2.48 20.00 1.09
N PRO A 271 3.60 19.77 1.83
CA PRO A 271 4.47 18.63 1.56
C PRO A 271 3.75 17.26 1.66
N ILE A 272 2.74 17.15 2.52
CA ILE A 272 1.94 15.92 2.66
C ILE A 272 1.14 15.64 1.39
N VAL A 273 0.49 16.67 0.83
CA VAL A 273 -0.32 16.54 -0.39
C VAL A 273 0.56 16.39 -1.64
N GLU A 274 1.70 17.08 -1.68
CA GLU A 274 2.57 17.15 -2.85
C GLU A 274 3.51 15.96 -2.99
N THR A 275 3.72 15.16 -1.94
CA THR A 275 4.68 14.06 -1.97
C THR A 275 4.43 13.10 -3.13
N THR A 276 5.51 12.67 -3.77
CA THR A 276 5.53 11.62 -4.79
C THR A 276 6.28 10.37 -4.34
N VAL A 277 6.68 10.31 -3.07
CA VAL A 277 7.47 9.21 -2.50
C VAL A 277 6.91 7.81 -2.76
N PRO A 278 5.57 7.58 -2.81
CA PRO A 278 5.04 6.26 -3.15
C PRO A 278 5.49 5.75 -4.52
N PHE A 279 5.78 6.66 -5.43
CA PHE A 279 6.20 6.36 -6.80
C PHE A 279 7.71 6.50 -7.01
N ASP A 280 8.38 7.37 -6.25
CA ASP A 280 9.79 7.71 -6.41
C ASP A 280 10.72 6.51 -6.18
N VAL A 281 10.40 5.68 -5.19
CA VAL A 281 11.26 4.59 -4.72
C VAL A 281 10.95 3.24 -5.36
N VAL A 282 9.96 3.17 -6.22
CA VAL A 282 9.57 1.94 -6.94
C VAL A 282 9.93 2.03 -8.42
N LYS A 283 9.89 0.91 -9.12
CA LYS A 283 10.21 0.80 -10.56
C LYS A 283 9.12 0.01 -11.28
N PRO A 284 8.93 0.22 -12.58
CA PRO A 284 8.10 -0.65 -13.39
C PRO A 284 8.57 -2.10 -13.31
N LEU A 285 7.64 -3.03 -13.06
CA LEU A 285 7.93 -4.46 -12.99
C LEU A 285 7.90 -5.13 -14.36
N TYR A 286 7.15 -4.56 -15.30
CA TYR A 286 7.09 -5.01 -16.69
C TYR A 286 6.74 -3.86 -17.64
N GLN A 287 6.89 -4.09 -18.93
CA GLN A 287 6.55 -3.13 -19.97
C GLN A 287 5.07 -3.23 -20.37
N ALA A 288 4.48 -2.09 -20.73
CA ALA A 288 3.14 -2.08 -21.32
C ALA A 288 3.09 -2.88 -22.62
N LYS A 289 2.12 -3.78 -22.76
CA LYS A 289 1.86 -4.55 -23.98
C LYS A 289 0.83 -3.88 -24.91
N GLY A 290 0.15 -2.85 -24.41
CA GLY A 290 -0.83 -2.06 -25.16
C GLY A 290 -0.68 -0.58 -24.90
N GLU A 291 -1.42 0.21 -25.66
CA GLU A 291 -1.62 1.62 -25.38
C GLU A 291 -2.76 1.75 -24.36
N TYR A 292 -2.44 2.26 -23.16
CA TYR A 292 -3.42 2.45 -22.11
C TYR A 292 -3.85 3.90 -22.04
N THR A 293 -5.15 4.13 -22.27
CA THR A 293 -5.76 5.47 -22.19
C THR A 293 -6.48 5.59 -20.86
N TYR A 294 -5.94 6.41 -19.99
CA TYR A 294 -6.61 6.85 -18.77
C TYR A 294 -7.61 7.96 -19.09
N GLY A 295 -8.70 8.03 -18.35
CA GLY A 295 -9.69 9.06 -18.61
C GLY A 295 -10.92 8.94 -17.71
N ARG A 296 -11.96 9.68 -18.07
CA ARG A 296 -13.25 9.68 -17.38
C ARG A 296 -14.12 8.57 -17.95
N GLY A 297 -14.87 7.93 -17.05
CA GLY A 297 -15.88 6.93 -17.42
C GLY A 297 -17.20 7.20 -16.74
N SER A 298 -18.26 6.61 -17.27
CA SER A 298 -19.56 6.55 -16.60
C SER A 298 -19.84 5.14 -16.07
N TRP A 299 -20.70 5.08 -15.06
CA TRP A 299 -20.99 3.86 -14.34
C TRP A 299 -22.44 3.87 -13.83
N SER A 300 -23.29 3.03 -14.41
CA SER A 300 -24.74 3.05 -14.11
C SER A 300 -25.06 2.57 -12.70
N TRP A 301 -24.25 1.68 -12.15
CA TRP A 301 -24.49 1.08 -10.85
C TRP A 301 -24.56 2.11 -9.72
N ILE A 302 -23.75 3.16 -9.78
CA ILE A 302 -23.72 4.21 -8.75
C ILE A 302 -25.09 4.91 -8.57
N ILE A 303 -25.95 4.88 -9.56
CA ILE A 303 -27.30 5.47 -9.51
C ILE A 303 -28.36 4.39 -9.39
N GLY A 304 -28.28 3.34 -10.20
CA GLY A 304 -29.35 2.36 -10.37
C GLY A 304 -29.08 0.99 -9.75
N MET A 305 -27.96 0.82 -9.03
CA MET A 305 -27.54 -0.43 -8.40
C MET A 305 -27.55 -1.61 -9.39
N ASP A 306 -27.60 -2.85 -8.89
CA ASP A 306 -27.60 -4.09 -9.70
C ASP A 306 -28.68 -4.11 -10.79
N GLY A 307 -29.82 -3.47 -10.57
CA GLY A 307 -30.91 -3.39 -11.55
C GLY A 307 -30.58 -2.58 -12.81
N SER A 308 -29.56 -1.71 -12.75
CA SER A 308 -29.11 -0.91 -13.89
C SER A 308 -28.19 -1.67 -14.84
N THR A 309 -27.68 -2.85 -14.46
CA THR A 309 -26.84 -3.69 -15.32
C THR A 309 -27.71 -4.45 -16.32
N ASN A 310 -28.31 -3.72 -17.23
CA ASN A 310 -29.13 -4.28 -18.31
C ASN A 310 -28.77 -3.62 -19.65
N TYR A 311 -29.08 -4.31 -20.74
CA TYR A 311 -28.67 -3.91 -22.09
C TYR A 311 -29.11 -2.48 -22.47
N LYS A 312 -30.37 -2.12 -22.16
CA LYS A 312 -30.94 -0.82 -22.51
C LYS A 312 -30.25 0.33 -21.76
N GLU A 313 -30.01 0.14 -20.47
CA GLU A 313 -29.29 1.17 -19.68
C GLU A 313 -27.85 1.31 -20.14
N GLN A 314 -27.17 0.23 -20.49
CA GLN A 314 -25.78 0.32 -20.98
C GLN A 314 -25.69 1.07 -22.32
N LEU A 315 -26.65 0.89 -23.24
CA LEU A 315 -26.71 1.70 -24.47
C LEU A 315 -26.83 3.19 -24.14
N ARG A 316 -27.71 3.53 -23.17
CA ARG A 316 -27.93 4.90 -22.72
C ARG A 316 -26.67 5.50 -22.11
N TYR A 317 -25.93 4.73 -21.29
CA TYR A 317 -24.67 5.18 -20.68
C TYR A 317 -23.53 5.31 -21.70
N ILE A 318 -23.49 4.49 -22.73
CA ILE A 318 -22.56 4.66 -23.86
C ILE A 318 -22.86 5.96 -24.61
N ASP A 319 -24.14 6.24 -24.91
CA ASP A 319 -24.56 7.50 -25.55
C ASP A 319 -24.22 8.72 -24.68
N PHE A 320 -24.46 8.62 -23.38
CA PHE A 320 -24.09 9.66 -22.42
C PHE A 320 -22.60 9.92 -22.39
N SER A 321 -21.78 8.85 -22.30
CA SER A 321 -20.33 8.97 -22.29
C SER A 321 -19.81 9.58 -23.59
N ALA A 322 -20.34 9.18 -24.75
CA ALA A 322 -19.98 9.76 -26.04
C ALA A 322 -20.30 11.26 -26.09
N ALA A 323 -21.52 11.64 -25.64
CA ALA A 323 -21.95 13.05 -25.61
C ALA A 323 -21.10 13.92 -24.67
N MET A 324 -20.65 13.35 -23.53
CA MET A 324 -19.82 14.05 -22.54
C MET A 324 -18.33 14.02 -22.86
N GLY A 325 -17.89 13.32 -23.91
CA GLY A 325 -16.49 13.11 -24.23
C GLY A 325 -15.77 12.25 -23.22
N TYR A 326 -16.47 11.30 -22.57
CA TYR A 326 -15.88 10.33 -21.66
C TYR A 326 -15.31 9.14 -22.45
N GLN A 327 -14.22 8.57 -21.92
CA GLN A 327 -13.48 7.53 -22.63
C GLN A 327 -14.06 6.14 -22.45
N SER A 328 -14.86 5.90 -21.39
CA SER A 328 -15.29 4.54 -21.07
C SER A 328 -16.67 4.48 -20.39
N VAL A 329 -17.24 3.27 -20.42
CA VAL A 329 -18.39 2.85 -19.61
C VAL A 329 -18.01 1.57 -18.89
N LEU A 330 -18.28 1.54 -17.57
CA LEU A 330 -18.17 0.31 -16.78
C LEU A 330 -19.53 -0.40 -16.74
N VAL A 331 -19.57 -1.61 -17.28
CA VAL A 331 -20.68 -2.56 -17.14
C VAL A 331 -20.43 -3.37 -15.89
N ASP A 332 -21.22 -3.11 -14.84
CA ASP A 332 -20.99 -3.62 -13.49
C ASP A 332 -21.49 -5.07 -13.29
N ALA A 333 -21.48 -5.54 -12.07
CA ALA A 333 -21.82 -6.90 -11.66
C ALA A 333 -23.14 -7.42 -12.25
N LEU A 334 -23.26 -8.73 -12.38
CA LEU A 334 -24.39 -9.47 -12.94
C LEU A 334 -24.58 -9.32 -14.46
N TRP A 335 -23.67 -8.70 -15.17
CA TRP A 335 -23.77 -8.56 -16.62
C TRP A 335 -23.87 -9.91 -17.33
N ASP A 336 -23.23 -10.95 -16.80
CA ASP A 336 -23.26 -12.32 -17.34
C ASP A 336 -24.67 -12.95 -17.30
N LYS A 337 -25.48 -12.59 -16.31
CA LYS A 337 -26.84 -13.08 -16.11
C LYS A 337 -27.90 -12.17 -16.71
N GLN A 338 -27.73 -10.85 -16.59
CA GLN A 338 -28.74 -9.87 -16.97
C GLN A 338 -28.60 -9.38 -18.42
N ILE A 339 -27.39 -9.46 -18.98
CA ILE A 339 -27.10 -9.03 -20.36
C ILE A 339 -26.70 -10.24 -21.22
N GLY A 340 -25.73 -11.02 -20.76
CA GLY A 340 -25.17 -12.16 -21.48
C GLY A 340 -24.08 -11.78 -22.50
N ARG A 341 -23.27 -12.74 -22.87
CA ARG A 341 -22.05 -12.54 -23.69
C ARG A 341 -22.34 -11.94 -25.06
N ASP A 342 -23.33 -12.47 -25.77
CA ASP A 342 -23.65 -12.01 -27.13
C ASP A 342 -24.05 -10.53 -27.12
N LYS A 343 -24.81 -10.10 -26.12
CA LYS A 343 -25.18 -8.69 -25.95
C LYS A 343 -24.05 -7.81 -25.47
N ILE A 344 -23.11 -8.34 -24.71
CA ILE A 344 -21.85 -7.62 -24.37
C ILE A 344 -21.01 -7.38 -25.64
N GLU A 345 -20.95 -8.33 -26.56
CA GLU A 345 -20.26 -8.14 -27.85
C GLU A 345 -20.91 -7.04 -28.69
N GLU A 346 -22.25 -7.00 -28.73
CA GLU A 346 -23.01 -5.91 -29.38
C GLU A 346 -22.70 -4.54 -28.73
N LEU A 347 -22.71 -4.46 -27.38
CA LEU A 347 -22.39 -3.24 -26.64
C LEU A 347 -20.96 -2.79 -26.89
N ALA A 348 -20.01 -3.70 -26.91
CA ALA A 348 -18.60 -3.40 -27.18
C ALA A 348 -18.41 -2.80 -28.58
N LYS A 349 -19.09 -3.37 -29.60
CA LYS A 349 -19.11 -2.82 -30.96
C LYS A 349 -19.75 -1.44 -31.00
N TYR A 350 -20.92 -1.29 -30.37
CA TYR A 350 -21.65 -0.02 -30.30
C TYR A 350 -20.82 1.07 -29.64
N GLY A 351 -20.16 0.77 -28.52
CA GLY A 351 -19.28 1.70 -27.83
C GLY A 351 -18.09 2.10 -28.70
N LYS A 352 -17.44 1.12 -29.35
CA LYS A 352 -16.34 1.36 -30.28
C LYS A 352 -16.71 2.31 -31.43
N ASP A 353 -17.89 2.11 -32.03
CA ASP A 353 -18.39 2.95 -33.10
C ASP A 353 -18.64 4.41 -32.64
N LYS A 354 -18.83 4.63 -31.35
CA LYS A 354 -18.99 5.95 -30.70
C LYS A 354 -17.73 6.48 -30.03
N GLY A 355 -16.63 5.76 -30.10
CA GLY A 355 -15.36 6.15 -29.45
C GLY A 355 -15.35 5.94 -27.93
N VAL A 356 -16.23 5.07 -27.39
CA VAL A 356 -16.34 4.76 -25.97
C VAL A 356 -15.92 3.30 -25.73
N ALA A 357 -14.94 3.12 -24.85
CA ALA A 357 -14.48 1.79 -24.45
C ALA A 357 -15.41 1.15 -23.40
N LEU A 358 -15.55 -0.19 -23.42
CA LEU A 358 -16.23 -0.92 -22.37
C LEU A 358 -15.25 -1.55 -21.40
N TYR A 359 -15.59 -1.49 -20.10
CA TYR A 359 -14.97 -2.19 -19.00
C TYR A 359 -15.99 -3.17 -18.41
N LEU A 360 -15.54 -4.34 -17.95
CA LEU A 360 -16.38 -5.37 -17.35
C LEU A 360 -16.00 -5.65 -15.91
N TRP A 361 -16.99 -5.87 -15.07
CA TRP A 361 -16.84 -6.22 -13.66
C TRP A 361 -16.66 -7.73 -13.45
N TYR A 362 -15.79 -8.09 -12.49
CA TYR A 362 -15.57 -9.46 -12.03
C TYR A 362 -15.39 -9.49 -10.52
N ASN A 363 -15.91 -10.55 -9.86
CA ASN A 363 -15.51 -10.89 -8.51
C ASN A 363 -14.08 -11.45 -8.54
N SER A 364 -13.27 -11.13 -7.52
CA SER A 364 -11.87 -11.58 -7.46
C SER A 364 -11.73 -13.10 -7.37
N ASN A 365 -12.72 -13.77 -6.82
CA ASN A 365 -12.68 -15.23 -6.61
C ASN A 365 -14.05 -15.90 -6.48
N GLY A 366 -14.05 -17.12 -5.88
CA GLY A 366 -15.23 -17.89 -5.55
C GLY A 366 -15.31 -18.40 -4.10
N TYR A 367 -14.31 -18.20 -3.20
CA TYR A 367 -14.25 -18.89 -1.91
C TYR A 367 -13.92 -18.04 -0.67
N TRP A 368 -13.54 -16.77 -0.81
CA TRP A 368 -13.23 -15.91 0.34
C TRP A 368 -14.22 -14.75 0.55
N ASN A 369 -15.30 -14.71 -0.19
CA ASN A 369 -16.43 -13.85 0.07
C ASN A 369 -17.72 -14.51 -0.35
N ASP A 370 -18.86 -14.02 0.14
CA ASP A 370 -20.21 -14.53 -0.14
C ASP A 370 -21.01 -13.59 -1.04
N ALA A 371 -20.37 -12.63 -1.71
CA ALA A 371 -21.06 -11.71 -2.61
C ALA A 371 -21.78 -12.49 -3.71
N PRO A 372 -23.11 -12.27 -3.88
CA PRO A 372 -23.88 -12.99 -4.89
C PRO A 372 -23.60 -12.50 -6.31
N GLN A 373 -22.91 -11.37 -6.43
CA GLN A 373 -22.57 -10.75 -7.70
C GLN A 373 -21.61 -11.63 -8.51
N THR A 374 -21.94 -11.80 -9.77
CA THR A 374 -21.19 -12.58 -10.76
C THR A 374 -20.70 -11.68 -11.91
N PRO A 375 -19.71 -12.08 -12.73
CA PRO A 375 -19.01 -13.38 -12.75
C PRO A 375 -18.11 -13.60 -11.56
N ARG A 376 -18.01 -14.84 -11.05
CA ARG A 376 -17.11 -15.23 -9.98
C ARG A 376 -16.46 -16.58 -10.27
N GLY A 377 -15.38 -16.92 -9.56
CA GLY A 377 -14.62 -18.16 -9.76
C GLY A 377 -13.81 -18.16 -11.07
N ILE A 378 -13.43 -16.98 -11.56
CA ILE A 378 -12.67 -16.80 -12.81
C ILE A 378 -11.32 -16.14 -12.53
N MET A 379 -11.29 -15.02 -11.80
CA MET A 379 -10.09 -14.19 -11.66
C MET A 379 -9.01 -14.82 -10.78
N ASP A 380 -9.37 -15.66 -9.83
CA ASP A 380 -8.45 -16.41 -8.95
C ASP A 380 -7.79 -17.62 -9.64
N ASN A 381 -8.32 -18.08 -10.76
CA ASN A 381 -7.78 -19.21 -11.50
C ASN A 381 -7.08 -18.75 -12.80
N ALA A 382 -5.77 -18.98 -12.91
CA ALA A 382 -4.98 -18.50 -14.04
C ALA A 382 -5.49 -18.98 -15.40
N ILE A 383 -5.95 -20.24 -15.50
CA ILE A 383 -6.45 -20.79 -16.77
C ILE A 383 -7.77 -20.14 -17.16
N ALA A 384 -8.72 -20.06 -16.21
CA ALA A 384 -10.02 -19.42 -16.44
C ALA A 384 -9.85 -17.93 -16.75
N ARG A 385 -9.03 -17.22 -15.98
CA ARG A 385 -8.74 -15.80 -16.14
C ARG A 385 -8.17 -15.49 -17.53
N ARG A 386 -7.14 -16.20 -17.97
CA ARG A 386 -6.53 -15.98 -19.29
C ARG A 386 -7.48 -16.30 -20.44
N LYS A 387 -8.28 -17.35 -20.30
CA LYS A 387 -9.33 -17.68 -21.29
C LYS A 387 -10.35 -16.55 -21.40
N GLU A 388 -10.76 -16.00 -20.27
CA GLU A 388 -11.70 -14.89 -20.19
C GLU A 388 -11.12 -13.60 -20.78
N MET A 389 -9.88 -13.24 -20.42
CA MET A 389 -9.19 -12.06 -20.95
C MET A 389 -8.93 -12.15 -22.47
N LYS A 390 -8.67 -13.34 -22.98
CA LYS A 390 -8.55 -13.57 -24.42
C LYS A 390 -9.88 -13.29 -25.15
N TRP A 391 -11.00 -13.73 -24.58
CA TRP A 391 -12.32 -13.40 -25.12
C TRP A 391 -12.56 -11.89 -25.08
N MET A 392 -12.31 -11.24 -23.95
CA MET A 392 -12.45 -9.77 -23.81
C MET A 392 -11.63 -9.02 -24.86
N GLN A 393 -10.37 -9.39 -25.06
CA GLN A 393 -9.53 -8.81 -26.11
C GLN A 393 -10.14 -8.99 -27.51
N SER A 394 -10.68 -10.18 -27.82
CA SER A 394 -11.24 -10.48 -29.14
C SER A 394 -12.47 -9.64 -29.50
N ILE A 395 -13.24 -9.20 -28.50
CA ILE A 395 -14.43 -8.36 -28.70
C ILE A 395 -14.19 -6.87 -28.45
N GLY A 396 -12.95 -6.47 -28.11
CA GLY A 396 -12.55 -5.08 -27.95
C GLY A 396 -12.82 -4.47 -26.58
N ILE A 397 -13.02 -5.27 -25.55
CA ILE A 397 -13.02 -4.79 -24.15
C ILE A 397 -11.65 -4.19 -23.81
N ARG A 398 -11.60 -3.09 -23.08
CA ARG A 398 -10.38 -2.33 -22.81
C ARG A 398 -9.97 -2.30 -21.34
N GLY A 399 -10.81 -2.77 -20.44
CA GLY A 399 -10.50 -2.82 -19.03
C GLY A 399 -11.43 -3.72 -18.23
N ILE A 400 -11.02 -3.98 -17.01
CA ILE A 400 -11.79 -4.75 -16.03
C ILE A 400 -11.84 -4.02 -14.69
N LYS A 401 -12.94 -4.17 -13.97
CA LYS A 401 -13.07 -3.90 -12.55
C LYS A 401 -13.08 -5.23 -11.83
N VAL A 402 -12.16 -5.44 -10.88
CA VAL A 402 -12.11 -6.66 -10.08
C VAL A 402 -12.36 -6.30 -8.61
N ASP A 403 -13.29 -6.99 -7.96
CA ASP A 403 -13.88 -6.60 -6.69
C ASP A 403 -13.74 -7.70 -5.61
N PHE A 404 -13.76 -7.30 -4.32
CA PHE A 404 -13.91 -8.17 -3.14
C PHE A 404 -12.72 -9.06 -2.81
N PHE A 405 -11.54 -8.47 -2.63
CA PHE A 405 -10.28 -9.22 -2.40
C PHE A 405 -10.11 -9.82 -1.00
N GLY A 406 -10.73 -9.25 0.03
CA GLY A 406 -10.80 -9.86 1.36
C GLY A 406 -9.52 -9.83 2.18
N GLY A 407 -8.56 -8.95 1.92
CA GLY A 407 -7.41 -8.75 2.80
C GLY A 407 -6.07 -8.44 2.13
N ASP A 408 -5.01 -8.54 2.93
CA ASP A 408 -3.66 -8.04 2.63
C ASP A 408 -2.56 -9.12 2.74
N LYS A 409 -2.93 -10.41 2.85
CA LYS A 409 -1.96 -11.52 2.90
C LYS A 409 -1.11 -11.58 1.64
N GLN A 410 0.09 -12.15 1.73
CA GLN A 410 0.98 -12.32 0.59
C GLN A 410 0.30 -13.00 -0.62
N MET A 411 -0.52 -14.01 -0.36
CA MET A 411 -1.29 -14.67 -1.42
C MET A 411 -2.27 -13.72 -2.14
N THR A 412 -2.84 -12.76 -1.42
CA THR A 412 -3.73 -11.75 -1.99
C THR A 412 -2.94 -10.75 -2.83
N MET A 413 -1.77 -10.33 -2.35
CA MET A 413 -0.86 -9.49 -3.15
C MET A 413 -0.40 -10.19 -4.42
N GLN A 414 -0.11 -11.50 -4.35
CA GLN A 414 0.19 -12.32 -5.53
C GLN A 414 -0.97 -12.34 -6.53
N LEU A 415 -2.20 -12.43 -6.05
CA LEU A 415 -3.37 -12.41 -6.95
C LEU A 415 -3.53 -11.05 -7.65
N TYR A 416 -3.31 -9.93 -6.94
CA TYR A 416 -3.30 -8.60 -7.59
C TYR A 416 -2.27 -8.54 -8.72
N GLU A 417 -1.05 -9.00 -8.46
CA GLU A 417 0.03 -9.04 -9.44
C GLU A 417 -0.29 -9.97 -10.62
N ASP A 418 -0.83 -11.16 -10.34
CA ASP A 418 -1.23 -12.13 -11.36
C ASP A 418 -2.32 -11.56 -12.30
N ILE A 419 -3.33 -10.89 -11.74
CA ILE A 419 -4.40 -10.25 -12.52
C ILE A 419 -3.82 -9.12 -13.38
N LEU A 420 -2.99 -8.26 -12.80
CA LEU A 420 -2.35 -7.15 -13.52
C LEU A 420 -1.45 -7.64 -14.64
N SER A 421 -0.60 -8.61 -14.35
CA SER A 421 0.32 -9.21 -15.33
C SER A 421 -0.42 -9.88 -16.48
N ASP A 422 -1.43 -10.72 -16.18
CA ASP A 422 -2.23 -11.37 -17.23
C ASP A 422 -3.04 -10.35 -18.02
N ALA A 423 -3.66 -9.37 -17.38
CA ALA A 423 -4.40 -8.31 -18.05
C ALA A 423 -3.51 -7.49 -19.02
N ASN A 424 -2.25 -7.24 -18.65
CA ASN A 424 -1.30 -6.57 -19.53
C ASN A 424 -1.03 -7.36 -20.83
N GLU A 425 -0.95 -8.68 -20.75
CA GLU A 425 -0.77 -9.53 -21.95
C GLU A 425 -1.95 -9.43 -22.94
N TYR A 426 -3.13 -9.07 -22.45
CA TYR A 426 -4.35 -8.92 -23.26
C TYR A 426 -4.76 -7.46 -23.50
N GLY A 427 -3.91 -6.48 -23.11
CA GLY A 427 -4.14 -5.06 -23.35
C GLY A 427 -5.29 -4.47 -22.53
N LEU A 428 -5.51 -4.96 -21.31
CA LEU A 428 -6.58 -4.54 -20.42
C LEU A 428 -6.07 -3.65 -19.28
N LEU A 429 -6.72 -2.51 -19.07
CA LEU A 429 -6.60 -1.71 -17.84
C LEU A 429 -7.32 -2.40 -16.69
N VAL A 430 -6.84 -2.21 -15.47
CA VAL A 430 -7.42 -2.83 -14.28
C VAL A 430 -7.77 -1.78 -13.24
N ILE A 431 -9.01 -1.84 -12.76
CA ILE A 431 -9.54 -1.09 -11.61
C ILE A 431 -9.82 -2.11 -10.50
N PHE A 432 -9.36 -1.84 -9.28
CA PHE A 432 -9.68 -2.67 -8.11
C PHE A 432 -10.70 -2.01 -7.21
N HIS A 433 -11.65 -2.81 -6.73
CA HIS A 433 -12.65 -2.46 -5.73
C HIS A 433 -12.66 -3.49 -4.59
N GLY A 434 -13.32 -3.15 -3.46
CA GLY A 434 -13.29 -4.03 -2.31
C GLY A 434 -11.87 -4.52 -1.99
N CYS A 435 -10.91 -3.62 -1.98
CA CYS A 435 -9.51 -3.92 -2.21
C CYS A 435 -8.59 -3.24 -1.19
N THR A 436 -7.31 -3.55 -1.30
CA THR A 436 -6.24 -2.89 -0.55
C THR A 436 -5.87 -1.53 -1.15
N LEU A 437 -5.12 -0.73 -0.37
CA LEU A 437 -4.52 0.52 -0.83
C LEU A 437 -3.51 0.25 -1.96
N PRO A 438 -3.46 1.08 -3.03
CA PRO A 438 -2.38 1.04 -3.99
C PRO A 438 -1.06 1.48 -3.32
N ARG A 439 0.03 0.80 -3.68
CA ARG A 439 1.34 1.01 -3.04
C ARG A 439 2.41 1.24 -4.10
N GLY A 440 2.28 2.35 -4.83
CA GLY A 440 3.14 2.69 -5.95
C GLY A 440 2.78 1.94 -7.23
N TRP A 441 1.62 1.29 -7.27
CA TRP A 441 1.19 0.44 -8.38
C TRP A 441 1.02 1.19 -9.70
N GLU A 442 0.72 2.47 -9.64
CA GLU A 442 0.66 3.34 -10.83
C GLU A 442 1.99 3.35 -11.60
N ARG A 443 3.13 3.23 -10.91
CA ARG A 443 4.45 3.13 -11.53
C ARG A 443 4.89 1.69 -11.76
N MET A 444 4.55 0.78 -10.85
CA MET A 444 4.98 -0.62 -10.91
C MET A 444 4.30 -1.39 -12.05
N TYR A 445 3.03 -1.07 -12.31
CA TYR A 445 2.18 -1.80 -13.26
C TYR A 445 1.56 -0.83 -14.28
N PRO A 446 2.01 -0.83 -15.53
CA PRO A 446 1.58 0.17 -16.51
C PRO A 446 0.09 0.11 -16.87
N ASN A 447 -0.58 -0.99 -16.58
CA ASN A 447 -2.01 -1.19 -16.80
C ASN A 447 -2.86 -1.10 -15.51
N PHE A 448 -2.29 -0.66 -14.41
CA PHE A 448 -3.05 -0.33 -13.20
C PHE A 448 -3.72 1.04 -13.38
N ALA A 449 -5.03 1.09 -13.28
CA ALA A 449 -5.79 2.34 -13.41
C ALA A 449 -6.06 3.00 -12.06
N SER A 450 -6.64 2.26 -11.11
CA SER A 450 -6.98 2.78 -9.79
C SER A 450 -7.38 1.67 -8.82
N SER A 451 -7.40 2.01 -7.53
CA SER A 451 -8.00 1.21 -6.46
C SER A 451 -8.97 2.07 -5.66
N GLU A 452 -10.10 1.50 -5.28
CA GLU A 452 -11.06 2.16 -4.39
C GLU A 452 -10.42 2.46 -3.02
N ALA A 453 -10.27 1.46 -2.17
CA ALA A 453 -9.61 1.53 -0.85
C ALA A 453 -9.90 2.82 -0.07
N VAL A 454 -11.16 3.25 -0.05
CA VAL A 454 -11.66 4.48 0.56
C VAL A 454 -13.17 4.39 0.75
N LEU A 455 -13.69 5.03 1.78
CA LEU A 455 -15.12 5.23 1.92
C LEU A 455 -15.58 6.23 0.86
N ALA A 456 -16.21 5.74 -0.21
CA ALA A 456 -16.60 6.52 -1.37
C ALA A 456 -18.09 6.93 -1.33
N SER A 457 -18.50 7.78 -2.28
CA SER A 457 -19.89 8.27 -2.38
C SER A 457 -20.92 7.18 -2.64
N GLU A 458 -20.54 5.99 -3.11
CA GLU A 458 -21.46 4.86 -3.22
C GLU A 458 -22.09 4.46 -1.87
N ASN A 459 -21.37 4.66 -0.78
CA ASN A 459 -21.83 4.36 0.56
C ASN A 459 -23.02 5.22 1.03
N LEU A 460 -23.31 6.32 0.32
CA LEU A 460 -24.51 7.15 0.56
C LEU A 460 -25.80 6.38 0.31
N HIS A 461 -25.77 5.35 -0.54
CA HIS A 461 -26.90 4.47 -0.78
C HIS A 461 -27.26 3.56 0.41
N PHE A 462 -26.31 3.31 1.31
CA PHE A 462 -26.44 2.23 2.29
C PHE A 462 -26.88 2.70 3.67
N SER A 463 -26.61 3.96 4.04
CA SER A 463 -27.04 4.46 5.35
C SER A 463 -27.09 5.98 5.43
N GLN A 464 -28.01 6.50 6.26
CA GLN A 464 -28.05 7.90 6.60
C GLN A 464 -26.77 8.36 7.31
N GLY A 465 -26.19 7.51 8.14
CA GLY A 465 -24.90 7.80 8.80
C GLY A 465 -23.78 8.07 7.81
N SER A 466 -23.73 7.36 6.68
CA SER A 466 -22.76 7.63 5.62
C SER A 466 -23.01 9.01 4.99
N CYS A 467 -24.27 9.38 4.74
CA CYS A 467 -24.63 10.70 4.23
C CYS A 467 -24.20 11.82 5.19
N ASP A 468 -24.45 11.64 6.48
CA ASP A 468 -24.16 12.64 7.51
C ASP A 468 -22.65 12.90 7.68
N HIS A 469 -21.80 11.88 7.41
CA HIS A 469 -20.34 11.95 7.55
C HIS A 469 -19.60 12.22 6.24
N GLU A 470 -20.25 12.19 5.09
CA GLU A 470 -19.60 12.31 3.78
C GLU A 470 -18.77 13.59 3.64
N ALA A 471 -19.34 14.73 3.96
CA ALA A 471 -18.65 16.02 3.86
C ALA A 471 -17.39 16.05 4.74
N PHE A 472 -17.43 15.46 5.93
CA PHE A 472 -16.31 15.35 6.83
C PHE A 472 -15.20 14.45 6.23
N ASN A 473 -15.52 13.25 5.80
CA ASN A 473 -14.58 12.34 5.18
C ASN A 473 -13.95 12.93 3.92
N ALA A 474 -14.77 13.55 3.06
CA ALA A 474 -14.29 14.19 1.82
C ALA A 474 -13.29 15.31 2.06
N THR A 475 -13.33 16.00 3.22
CA THR A 475 -12.34 17.01 3.58
C THR A 475 -11.02 16.42 4.04
N LEU A 476 -11.00 15.16 4.47
CA LEU A 476 -9.78 14.46 4.94
C LEU A 476 -9.06 13.69 3.82
N HIS A 477 -9.80 13.12 2.88
CA HIS A 477 -9.24 12.28 1.82
C HIS A 477 -8.08 12.94 1.04
N PRO A 478 -8.12 14.23 0.65
CA PRO A 478 -7.01 14.87 -0.07
C PRO A 478 -5.69 14.90 0.70
N PHE A 479 -5.75 14.87 2.02
CA PHE A 479 -4.58 14.96 2.91
C PHE A 479 -4.12 13.59 3.44
N ILE A 480 -4.89 12.54 3.19
CA ILE A 480 -4.59 11.18 3.68
C ILE A 480 -4.62 10.20 2.51
N ARG A 481 -5.79 9.60 2.20
CA ARG A 481 -5.93 8.54 1.19
C ARG A 481 -5.39 8.94 -0.19
N ASN A 482 -5.75 10.11 -0.66
CA ASN A 482 -5.41 10.54 -2.02
C ASN A 482 -3.95 10.98 -2.18
N THR A 483 -3.19 11.05 -1.07
CA THR A 483 -1.76 11.41 -1.12
C THR A 483 -0.91 10.30 -1.73
N VAL A 484 -1.34 9.05 -1.67
CA VAL A 484 -0.53 7.85 -1.99
C VAL A 484 -0.97 7.11 -3.25
N GLY A 485 -1.96 7.60 -3.97
CA GLY A 485 -2.37 6.98 -5.24
C GLY A 485 -3.82 7.26 -5.64
N SER A 486 -4.17 6.87 -6.86
CA SER A 486 -5.50 7.02 -7.47
C SER A 486 -6.40 5.81 -7.23
#